data_d025a2bbeb27d2aecf2f7f3499025ac8
#
_entry.id   d025a2bbeb27d2aecf2f7f3499025ac8
#
_cell.length_a   1.000
_cell.length_b   1.000
_cell.length_c   1.000
_cell.angle_alpha   90.00
_cell.angle_beta   90.00
_cell.angle_gamma   90.00
#
_symmetry.space_group_name_H-M   'P 1'
#
loop_
_entity.id
_entity.type
_entity.pdbx_description
1 polymer ?
#
loop_
_entity_poly.entity_id
_entity_poly.type
_entity_poly.pdbx_seq_one_letter_code
_entity_poly.pdbx_strand_id
1 'polypeptide(L)'
;MIDYQEELEQYKERIDELATQKRYAELRDLFLPMEPADIALLLEEGKQEQMPLLYRLLPKETAAEVFVELEPESQEMLINGFSNTELKEVLDELYLDDAVDIVEEMPASVVIRILDKATPEMRKSINEILKYPEDSAGSIMNMEFLSLKKDMTVEDAFKRIRRIGGELETINILYVTDPTRHLLGVLSVRDLLLAEEDDLIEEIMDPDVVWAKTTDDKEDVAQALSKYDFLAMPIVDLEKRLVGIVTVDDAMDVIEEETTEDFEKMAAMLPSDKPYLRTGVFATWKARLPWLMVLMLSATFTGMILNHYENALAACLVLNAYIPMLSGTGGNSGTQASVAVIRALSLDEVDFSDVFRVLWKELRVSLLCGVCLAGANFVKMLLVDRLLLGNAAVTPLVCLVVCLTILFVVVFAKCVGCSLPLLAEKVGLDPAVMASPFISTIVDATSLLIYFSFASALLGI
;
A
#
# COMPACT_ATOMS: atom_id res chain seq x y z
N MET A 1 -8.53 21.22 8.72
CA MET A 1 -7.12 20.76 8.71
C MET A 1 -6.17 21.75 9.40
N ILE A 2 -6.10 23.04 9.02
CA ILE A 2 -5.20 24.03 9.71
C ILE A 2 -5.65 24.25 11.17
N ASP A 3 -6.96 24.32 11.44
CA ASP A 3 -7.55 24.48 12.77
C ASP A 3 -7.25 23.27 13.70
N TYR A 4 -7.27 22.05 13.16
CA TYR A 4 -7.01 20.82 13.90
C TYR A 4 -5.53 20.67 14.33
N GLN A 5 -4.56 21.02 13.47
CA GLN A 5 -3.15 20.98 13.86
C GLN A 5 -2.79 22.04 14.91
N GLU A 6 -3.40 23.22 14.83
CA GLU A 6 -3.23 24.25 15.88
C GLU A 6 -3.85 23.80 17.22
N GLU A 7 -4.95 23.06 17.17
CA GLU A 7 -5.60 22.49 18.36
C GLU A 7 -4.74 21.39 19.01
N LEU A 8 -4.17 20.47 18.23
CA LEU A 8 -3.26 19.43 18.72
C LEU A 8 -2.00 20.03 19.38
N GLU A 9 -1.40 21.06 18.78
CA GLU A 9 -0.25 21.76 19.39
C GLU A 9 -0.64 22.41 20.72
N GLN A 10 -1.83 22.99 20.85
CA GLN A 10 -2.32 23.53 22.13
C GLN A 10 -2.50 22.44 23.18
N TYR A 11 -3.06 21.27 22.79
CA TYR A 11 -3.17 20.12 23.69
C TYR A 11 -1.80 19.63 24.15
N LYS A 12 -0.84 19.53 23.26
CA LYS A 12 0.53 19.11 23.55
C LYS A 12 1.23 20.04 24.57
N GLU A 13 1.15 21.37 24.33
CA GLU A 13 1.66 22.36 25.30
C GLU A 13 0.97 22.21 26.66
N ARG A 14 -0.34 22.00 26.65
CA ARG A 14 -1.13 21.85 27.88
C ARG A 14 -0.80 20.57 28.64
N ILE A 15 -0.60 19.45 27.93
CA ILE A 15 -0.17 18.18 28.52
C ILE A 15 1.19 18.34 29.17
N ASP A 16 2.16 18.94 28.49
CA ASP A 16 3.50 19.18 29.01
C ASP A 16 3.50 20.09 30.26
N GLU A 17 2.68 21.14 30.25
CA GLU A 17 2.50 22.01 31.41
C GLU A 17 1.95 21.25 32.63
N LEU A 18 0.83 20.53 32.44
CA LEU A 18 0.14 19.79 33.49
C LEU A 18 1.02 18.64 34.02
N ALA A 19 1.73 17.93 33.14
CA ALA A 19 2.64 16.85 33.51
C ALA A 19 3.81 17.39 34.35
N THR A 20 4.39 18.53 33.96
CA THR A 20 5.48 19.18 34.72
C THR A 20 4.98 19.64 36.11
N GLN A 21 3.74 20.12 36.21
CA GLN A 21 3.10 20.53 37.47
C GLN A 21 2.56 19.34 38.28
N LYS A 22 2.63 18.10 37.75
CA LYS A 22 2.09 16.86 38.36
C LYS A 22 0.58 16.94 38.63
N ARG A 23 -0.17 17.62 37.77
CA ARG A 23 -1.62 17.80 37.90
C ARG A 23 -2.34 16.66 37.17
N TYR A 24 -2.16 15.42 37.65
CA TYR A 24 -2.60 14.19 37.01
C TYR A 24 -4.15 14.06 36.88
N ALA A 25 -4.90 14.64 37.82
CA ALA A 25 -6.36 14.65 37.73
C ALA A 25 -6.85 15.46 36.52
N GLU A 26 -6.24 16.62 36.27
CA GLU A 26 -6.61 17.47 35.14
C GLU A 26 -6.11 16.89 33.80
N LEU A 27 -4.98 16.17 33.79
CA LEU A 27 -4.54 15.42 32.61
C LEU A 27 -5.55 14.33 32.25
N ARG A 28 -6.02 13.57 33.24
CA ARG A 28 -7.05 12.56 33.02
C ARG A 28 -8.34 13.18 32.46
N ASP A 29 -8.80 14.29 33.04
CA ASP A 29 -9.99 14.98 32.60
C ASP A 29 -9.82 15.57 31.17
N LEU A 30 -8.57 15.86 30.76
CA LEU A 30 -8.22 16.33 29.41
C LEU A 30 -8.33 15.21 28.37
N PHE A 31 -7.89 13.99 28.72
CA PHE A 31 -7.94 12.84 27.81
C PHE A 31 -9.36 12.25 27.65
N LEU A 32 -10.21 12.34 28.67
CA LEU A 32 -11.53 11.70 28.65
C LEU A 32 -12.42 12.01 27.44
N PRO A 33 -12.46 13.25 26.88
CA PRO A 33 -13.28 13.58 25.71
C PRO A 33 -12.56 13.36 24.37
N MET A 34 -11.31 12.91 24.36
CA MET A 34 -10.49 12.78 23.15
C MET A 34 -10.66 11.40 22.54
N GLU A 35 -10.55 11.31 21.21
CA GLU A 35 -10.51 10.04 20.50
C GLU A 35 -9.18 9.30 20.77
N PRO A 36 -9.17 7.96 20.81
CA PRO A 36 -7.98 7.16 21.08
C PRO A 36 -6.81 7.47 20.15
N ALA A 37 -7.05 7.60 18.85
CA ALA A 37 -6.04 7.94 17.86
C ALA A 37 -5.35 9.30 18.15
N ASP A 38 -6.11 10.31 18.57
CA ASP A 38 -5.57 11.62 18.94
C ASP A 38 -4.72 11.54 20.21
N ILE A 39 -5.12 10.73 21.17
CA ILE A 39 -4.34 10.50 22.39
C ILE A 39 -3.03 9.80 22.04
N ALA A 40 -3.07 8.77 21.21
CA ALA A 40 -1.88 8.05 20.75
C ALA A 40 -0.89 9.00 20.07
N LEU A 41 -1.38 9.81 19.12
CA LEU A 41 -0.56 10.82 18.45
C LEU A 41 0.11 11.80 19.43
N LEU A 42 -0.64 12.31 20.41
CA LEU A 42 -0.10 13.23 21.42
C LEU A 42 0.93 12.56 22.34
N LEU A 43 0.75 11.26 22.66
CA LEU A 43 1.72 10.49 23.43
C LEU A 43 3.01 10.26 22.63
N GLU A 44 2.90 9.96 21.32
CA GLU A 44 4.01 9.74 20.41
C GLU A 44 4.84 11.01 20.15
N GLU A 45 4.19 12.13 19.97
CA GLU A 45 4.84 13.42 19.76
C GLU A 45 5.38 14.03 21.07
N GLY A 46 4.94 13.50 22.21
CA GLY A 46 5.34 13.94 23.54
C GLY A 46 6.73 13.44 23.95
N LYS A 47 7.05 13.61 25.23
CA LYS A 47 8.32 13.11 25.79
C LYS A 47 8.18 11.63 26.10
N GLN A 48 8.96 10.78 25.44
CA GLN A 48 8.98 9.33 25.65
C GLN A 48 9.09 8.93 27.14
N GLU A 49 9.86 9.68 27.93
CA GLU A 49 10.00 9.42 29.37
C GLU A 49 8.68 9.60 30.17
N GLN A 50 7.75 10.38 29.65
CA GLN A 50 6.45 10.67 30.29
C GLN A 50 5.35 9.72 29.81
N MET A 51 5.49 9.12 28.63
CA MET A 51 4.49 8.26 28.01
C MET A 51 3.94 7.17 28.94
N PRO A 52 4.77 6.35 29.65
CA PRO A 52 4.23 5.33 30.54
C PRO A 52 3.41 5.89 31.73
N LEU A 53 3.71 7.11 32.13
CA LEU A 53 2.96 7.78 33.18
C LEU A 53 1.60 8.30 32.66
N LEU A 54 1.62 8.94 31.50
CA LEU A 54 0.42 9.49 30.86
C LEU A 54 -0.54 8.38 30.47
N TYR A 55 -0.03 7.31 29.87
CA TYR A 55 -0.79 6.11 29.51
C TYR A 55 -1.55 5.52 30.71
N ARG A 56 -0.90 5.41 31.90
CA ARG A 56 -1.54 4.92 33.12
C ARG A 56 -2.65 5.81 33.68
N LEU A 57 -2.86 7.02 33.15
CA LEU A 57 -3.98 7.89 33.54
C LEU A 57 -5.26 7.54 32.80
N LEU A 58 -5.18 6.81 31.69
CA LEU A 58 -6.31 6.45 30.85
C LEU A 58 -7.21 5.40 31.53
N PRO A 59 -8.53 5.43 31.29
CA PRO A 59 -9.43 4.32 31.60
C PRO A 59 -8.99 3.05 30.87
N LYS A 60 -9.35 1.86 31.37
CA LYS A 60 -8.85 0.59 30.79
C LYS A 60 -9.26 0.40 29.33
N GLU A 61 -10.54 0.60 29.01
CA GLU A 61 -11.07 0.51 27.67
C GLU A 61 -10.31 1.46 26.73
N THR A 62 -10.29 2.76 27.03
CA THR A 62 -9.54 3.76 26.25
C THR A 62 -8.04 3.46 26.19
N ALA A 63 -7.45 2.89 27.22
CA ALA A 63 -6.03 2.53 27.23
C ALA A 63 -5.72 1.40 26.25
N ALA A 64 -6.62 0.43 26.09
CA ALA A 64 -6.45 -0.63 25.08
C ALA A 64 -6.58 -0.09 23.66
N GLU A 65 -7.60 0.73 23.38
CA GLU A 65 -7.78 1.39 22.09
C GLU A 65 -6.57 2.30 21.74
N VAL A 66 -6.09 3.12 22.69
CA VAL A 66 -4.88 3.93 22.50
C VAL A 66 -3.64 3.06 22.27
N PHE A 67 -3.57 1.88 22.91
CA PHE A 67 -2.42 1.00 22.77
C PHE A 67 -2.27 0.46 21.34
N VAL A 68 -3.37 0.12 20.68
CA VAL A 68 -3.41 -0.33 19.29
C VAL A 68 -2.88 0.76 18.35
N GLU A 69 -3.30 2.00 18.56
CA GLU A 69 -2.91 3.15 17.75
C GLU A 69 -1.45 3.62 17.95
N LEU A 70 -0.74 3.05 18.94
CA LEU A 70 0.67 3.40 19.17
C LEU A 70 1.58 2.65 18.21
N GLU A 71 2.67 3.30 17.82
CA GLU A 71 3.74 2.69 17.03
C GLU A 71 4.41 1.50 17.76
N PRO A 72 4.91 0.49 17.04
CA PRO A 72 5.48 -0.73 17.62
C PRO A 72 6.59 -0.50 18.64
N GLU A 73 7.44 0.51 18.44
CA GLU A 73 8.50 0.86 19.38
C GLU A 73 7.95 1.38 20.71
N SER A 74 6.86 2.12 20.69
CA SER A 74 6.19 2.63 21.89
C SER A 74 5.41 1.53 22.59
N GLN A 75 4.75 0.67 21.84
CA GLN A 75 4.12 -0.54 22.37
C GLN A 75 5.15 -1.44 23.07
N GLU A 76 6.30 -1.71 22.43
CA GLU A 76 7.40 -2.48 23.04
C GLU A 76 7.89 -1.83 24.35
N MET A 77 8.08 -0.51 24.36
CA MET A 77 8.51 0.23 25.53
C MET A 77 7.48 0.11 26.66
N LEU A 78 6.19 0.26 26.36
CA LEU A 78 5.12 0.12 27.34
C LEU A 78 5.02 -1.32 27.87
N ILE A 79 5.02 -2.32 26.99
CA ILE A 79 5.01 -3.74 27.39
C ILE A 79 6.16 -4.03 28.31
N ASN A 80 7.38 -3.58 27.99
CA ASN A 80 8.55 -3.79 28.85
C ASN A 80 8.45 -3.09 30.20
N GLY A 81 7.71 -1.97 30.26
CA GLY A 81 7.45 -1.20 31.47
C GLY A 81 6.24 -1.66 32.31
N PHE A 82 5.37 -2.47 31.76
CA PHE A 82 4.17 -2.97 32.44
C PHE A 82 4.51 -4.03 33.50
N SER A 83 3.73 -4.04 34.57
CA SER A 83 3.63 -5.22 35.44
C SER A 83 2.88 -6.35 34.71
N ASN A 84 2.99 -7.58 35.23
CA ASN A 84 2.23 -8.70 34.66
C ASN A 84 0.70 -8.50 34.71
N THR A 85 0.23 -7.73 35.66
CA THR A 85 -1.20 -7.43 35.83
C THR A 85 -1.65 -6.39 34.80
N GLU A 86 -0.86 -5.31 34.63
CA GLU A 86 -1.14 -4.27 33.62
C GLU A 86 -1.16 -4.86 32.22
N LEU A 87 -0.14 -5.67 31.85
CA LEU A 87 -0.11 -6.31 30.54
C LEU A 87 -1.33 -7.20 30.31
N LYS A 88 -1.71 -7.98 31.34
CA LYS A 88 -2.91 -8.82 31.22
C LYS A 88 -4.18 -7.98 31.05
N GLU A 89 -4.33 -6.89 31.79
CA GLU A 89 -5.50 -6.01 31.69
C GLU A 89 -5.61 -5.36 30.31
N VAL A 90 -4.50 -5.02 29.66
CA VAL A 90 -4.52 -4.52 28.27
C VAL A 90 -4.91 -5.65 27.31
N LEU A 91 -4.29 -6.82 27.40
CA LEU A 91 -4.58 -7.96 26.52
C LEU A 91 -6.03 -8.48 26.65
N ASP A 92 -6.64 -8.38 27.83
CA ASP A 92 -8.02 -8.81 28.07
C ASP A 92 -9.05 -7.86 27.42
N GLU A 93 -8.66 -6.65 27.01
CA GLU A 93 -9.50 -5.64 26.35
C GLU A 93 -9.21 -5.52 24.84
N LEU A 94 -8.12 -6.14 24.31
CA LEU A 94 -7.79 -6.11 22.89
C LEU A 94 -8.63 -7.10 22.10
N TYR A 95 -8.99 -6.71 20.87
CA TYR A 95 -9.52 -7.64 19.88
C TYR A 95 -8.43 -8.58 19.37
N LEU A 96 -8.85 -9.68 18.73
CA LEU A 96 -7.93 -10.75 18.39
C LEU A 96 -6.97 -10.38 17.26
N ASP A 97 -7.43 -9.67 16.24
CA ASP A 97 -6.65 -9.13 15.12
C ASP A 97 -5.57 -8.18 15.64
N ASP A 98 -5.93 -7.16 16.42
CA ASP A 98 -5.00 -6.23 17.07
C ASP A 98 -3.91 -6.98 17.86
N ALA A 99 -4.31 -8.02 18.60
CA ALA A 99 -3.36 -8.82 19.38
C ALA A 99 -2.43 -9.65 18.47
N VAL A 100 -2.86 -10.04 17.28
CA VAL A 100 -2.03 -10.74 16.27
C VAL A 100 -1.03 -9.75 15.68
N ASP A 101 -1.48 -8.59 15.23
CA ASP A 101 -0.62 -7.56 14.63
C ASP A 101 0.50 -7.12 15.58
N ILE A 102 0.13 -6.87 16.85
CA ILE A 102 1.13 -6.58 17.89
C ILE A 102 2.15 -7.73 18.03
N VAL A 103 1.70 -8.98 17.97
CA VAL A 103 2.60 -10.14 18.10
C VAL A 103 3.52 -10.27 16.88
N GLU A 104 3.07 -9.98 15.68
CA GLU A 104 3.85 -10.05 14.44
C GLU A 104 4.97 -9.00 14.43
N GLU A 105 4.70 -7.81 14.94
CA GLU A 105 5.65 -6.69 14.96
C GLU A 105 6.65 -6.73 16.12
N MET A 106 6.37 -7.51 17.16
CA MET A 106 7.18 -7.50 18.38
C MET A 106 8.40 -8.43 18.32
N PRO A 107 9.51 -8.05 19.00
CA PRO A 107 10.64 -8.93 19.19
C PRO A 107 10.25 -10.22 19.95
N ALA A 108 10.87 -11.36 19.63
CA ALA A 108 10.54 -12.67 20.17
C ALA A 108 10.47 -12.73 21.72
N SER A 109 11.26 -11.91 22.42
CA SER A 109 11.24 -11.81 23.90
C SER A 109 9.94 -11.21 24.42
N VAL A 110 9.37 -10.25 23.69
CA VAL A 110 8.11 -9.57 24.00
C VAL A 110 6.95 -10.49 23.65
N VAL A 111 6.99 -11.14 22.48
CA VAL A 111 6.01 -12.16 22.05
C VAL A 111 5.82 -13.25 23.11
N ILE A 112 6.91 -13.82 23.61
CA ILE A 112 6.85 -14.84 24.69
C ILE A 112 6.13 -14.28 25.91
N ARG A 113 6.39 -13.02 26.27
CA ARG A 113 5.76 -12.38 27.43
C ARG A 113 4.27 -12.14 27.22
N ILE A 114 3.86 -11.68 26.03
CA ILE A 114 2.45 -11.50 25.63
C ILE A 114 1.73 -12.85 25.74
N LEU A 115 2.23 -13.86 25.03
CA LEU A 115 1.61 -15.20 24.98
C LEU A 115 1.58 -15.89 26.38
N ASP A 116 2.51 -15.58 27.28
CA ASP A 116 2.48 -16.11 28.65
C ASP A 116 1.35 -15.47 29.50
N LYS A 117 0.94 -14.23 29.20
CA LYS A 117 -0.11 -13.50 29.92
C LYS A 117 -1.48 -13.57 29.26
N ALA A 118 -1.54 -13.84 27.97
CA ALA A 118 -2.79 -14.07 27.24
C ALA A 118 -3.59 -15.25 27.80
N THR A 119 -4.91 -15.19 27.69
CA THR A 119 -5.79 -16.31 28.05
C THR A 119 -5.47 -17.54 27.19
N PRO A 120 -5.77 -18.77 27.66
CA PRO A 120 -5.56 -19.97 26.84
C PRO A 120 -6.30 -19.94 25.50
N GLU A 121 -7.49 -19.33 25.48
CA GLU A 121 -8.34 -19.16 24.30
C GLU A 121 -7.66 -18.19 23.32
N MET A 122 -7.33 -16.99 23.75
CA MET A 122 -6.67 -15.96 22.93
C MET A 122 -5.34 -16.48 22.37
N ARG A 123 -4.50 -17.10 23.22
CA ARG A 123 -3.23 -17.72 22.78
C ARG A 123 -3.42 -18.75 21.69
N LYS A 124 -4.50 -19.57 21.78
CA LYS A 124 -4.81 -20.57 20.78
C LYS A 124 -5.21 -19.89 19.46
N SER A 125 -6.04 -18.87 19.52
CA SER A 125 -6.52 -18.13 18.36
C SER A 125 -5.38 -17.37 17.68
N ILE A 126 -4.52 -16.65 18.41
CA ILE A 126 -3.29 -16.03 17.89
C ILE A 126 -2.43 -17.06 17.16
N ASN A 127 -2.13 -18.21 17.80
CA ASN A 127 -1.32 -19.26 17.16
C ASN A 127 -2.04 -19.95 15.98
N GLU A 128 -3.33 -19.79 15.81
CA GLU A 128 -4.09 -20.29 14.67
C GLU A 128 -3.96 -19.32 13.49
N ILE A 129 -4.11 -18.02 13.72
CA ILE A 129 -3.96 -16.96 12.71
C ILE A 129 -2.52 -16.92 12.20
N LEU A 130 -1.53 -16.89 13.04
CA LEU A 130 -0.09 -16.90 12.70
C LEU A 130 0.37 -18.08 11.82
N LYS A 131 -0.48 -19.04 11.50
CA LYS A 131 -0.18 -20.12 10.55
C LYS A 131 -0.54 -19.78 9.11
N TYR A 132 -1.37 -18.79 8.91
CA TYR A 132 -1.71 -18.34 7.57
C TYR A 132 -0.54 -17.57 6.98
N PRO A 133 -0.40 -17.53 5.65
CA PRO A 133 0.59 -16.68 5.00
C PRO A 133 0.35 -15.20 5.34
N GLU A 134 1.40 -14.43 5.50
CA GLU A 134 1.38 -13.01 5.90
C GLU A 134 0.50 -12.13 4.98
N ASP A 135 0.52 -12.36 3.66
CA ASP A 135 -0.29 -11.63 2.68
C ASP A 135 -1.63 -12.31 2.37
N SER A 136 -2.21 -13.07 3.30
CA SER A 136 -3.47 -13.77 3.07
C SER A 136 -4.63 -13.17 3.86
N ALA A 137 -5.87 -13.35 3.38
CA ALA A 137 -7.08 -13.00 4.12
C ALA A 137 -7.14 -13.65 5.52
N GLY A 138 -6.47 -14.79 5.70
CA GLY A 138 -6.40 -15.48 6.97
C GLY A 138 -5.51 -14.80 8.00
N SER A 139 -4.51 -13.99 7.59
CA SER A 139 -3.64 -13.26 8.52
C SER A 139 -4.33 -12.03 9.11
N ILE A 140 -5.18 -11.36 8.34
CA ILE A 140 -5.87 -10.12 8.74
C ILE A 140 -7.31 -10.37 9.24
N MET A 141 -7.75 -11.63 9.41
CA MET A 141 -9.13 -11.92 9.79
C MET A 141 -9.33 -11.86 11.30
N ASN A 142 -10.47 -11.30 11.73
CA ASN A 142 -10.95 -11.41 13.10
C ASN A 142 -11.87 -12.64 13.25
N MET A 143 -11.74 -13.37 14.35
CA MET A 143 -12.57 -14.54 14.68
C MET A 143 -13.74 -14.19 15.61
N GLU A 144 -13.88 -12.95 16.04
CA GLU A 144 -14.86 -12.45 17.02
C GLU A 144 -16.10 -11.91 16.31
N PHE A 145 -16.81 -12.76 15.60
CA PHE A 145 -18.00 -12.43 14.82
C PHE A 145 -19.26 -13.14 15.33
N LEU A 146 -20.43 -12.61 15.00
CA LEU A 146 -21.72 -13.23 15.37
C LEU A 146 -22.25 -14.15 14.26
N SER A 147 -22.44 -15.43 14.61
CA SER A 147 -23.14 -16.38 13.76
C SER A 147 -24.54 -16.69 14.31
N LEU A 148 -25.54 -16.68 13.42
CA LEU A 148 -26.93 -17.08 13.71
C LEU A 148 -27.24 -18.43 13.05
N LYS A 149 -28.30 -19.06 13.52
CA LYS A 149 -28.85 -20.27 12.87
C LYS A 149 -30.09 -19.89 12.06
N LYS A 150 -30.27 -20.52 10.93
CA LYS A 150 -31.37 -20.23 10.00
C LYS A 150 -32.77 -20.40 10.60
N ASP A 151 -32.91 -21.34 11.56
CA ASP A 151 -34.15 -21.68 12.26
C ASP A 151 -34.44 -20.82 13.52
N MET A 152 -33.60 -19.84 13.81
CA MET A 152 -33.83 -18.85 14.88
C MET A 152 -34.87 -17.81 14.45
N THR A 153 -35.60 -17.25 15.40
CA THR A 153 -36.44 -16.08 15.20
C THR A 153 -35.62 -14.79 15.35
N VAL A 154 -36.15 -13.69 14.85
CA VAL A 154 -35.58 -12.35 15.04
C VAL A 154 -35.46 -12.02 16.54
N GLU A 155 -36.47 -12.35 17.35
CA GLU A 155 -36.42 -12.18 18.82
C GLU A 155 -35.23 -12.93 19.44
N ASP A 156 -34.97 -14.18 18.99
CA ASP A 156 -33.85 -14.97 19.50
C ASP A 156 -32.49 -14.41 19.07
N ALA A 157 -32.40 -13.87 17.85
CA ALA A 157 -31.22 -13.18 17.37
C ALA A 157 -30.90 -11.95 18.22
N PHE A 158 -31.89 -11.10 18.54
CA PHE A 158 -31.70 -9.97 19.45
C PHE A 158 -31.25 -10.38 20.86
N LYS A 159 -31.84 -11.47 21.41
CA LYS A 159 -31.39 -12.01 22.69
C LYS A 159 -29.92 -12.41 22.64
N ARG A 160 -29.49 -13.01 21.52
CA ARG A 160 -28.10 -13.41 21.33
C ARG A 160 -27.17 -12.21 21.22
N ILE A 161 -27.51 -11.21 20.38
CA ILE A 161 -26.75 -9.96 20.23
C ILE A 161 -26.58 -9.28 21.60
N ARG A 162 -27.66 -9.09 22.36
CA ARG A 162 -27.59 -8.46 23.68
C ARG A 162 -26.73 -9.19 24.69
N ARG A 163 -26.53 -10.48 24.51
CA ARG A 163 -25.76 -11.31 25.44
C ARG A 163 -24.26 -11.27 25.17
N ILE A 164 -23.86 -11.27 23.90
CA ILE A 164 -22.44 -11.45 23.53
C ILE A 164 -21.92 -10.33 22.60
N GLY A 165 -22.78 -9.41 22.15
CA GLY A 165 -22.39 -8.39 21.17
C GLY A 165 -21.37 -7.38 21.65
N GLY A 166 -21.19 -7.21 22.97
CA GLY A 166 -20.15 -6.34 23.50
C GLY A 166 -18.77 -6.98 23.58
N GLU A 167 -18.65 -8.26 23.24
CA GLU A 167 -17.39 -9.03 23.19
C GLU A 167 -16.98 -9.30 21.73
N LEU A 168 -17.67 -8.71 20.75
CA LEU A 168 -17.45 -8.95 19.33
C LEU A 168 -16.94 -7.69 18.67
N GLU A 169 -16.08 -7.86 17.69
CA GLU A 169 -15.53 -6.80 16.83
C GLU A 169 -16.65 -5.93 16.24
N THR A 170 -17.60 -6.57 15.58
CA THR A 170 -18.75 -5.88 15.01
C THR A 170 -20.04 -6.70 15.13
N ILE A 171 -21.17 -6.00 15.26
CA ILE A 171 -22.51 -6.55 15.16
C ILE A 171 -23.26 -6.05 13.93
N ASN A 172 -22.64 -5.19 13.11
CA ASN A 172 -23.29 -4.56 11.97
C ASN A 172 -23.73 -5.58 10.92
N ILE A 173 -22.93 -6.61 10.72
CA ILE A 173 -23.20 -7.72 9.81
C ILE A 173 -23.23 -9.03 10.58
N LEU A 174 -24.27 -9.82 10.35
CA LEU A 174 -24.52 -11.10 11.00
C LEU A 174 -24.46 -12.21 9.97
N TYR A 175 -23.82 -13.32 10.33
CA TYR A 175 -23.60 -14.43 9.42
C TYR A 175 -24.48 -15.62 9.79
N VAL A 176 -25.18 -16.19 8.80
CA VAL A 176 -26.03 -17.34 9.01
C VAL A 176 -25.30 -18.61 8.63
N THR A 177 -25.21 -19.55 9.57
CA THR A 177 -24.47 -20.80 9.35
C THR A 177 -25.33 -22.03 9.68
N ASP A 178 -24.98 -23.17 9.04
CA ASP A 178 -25.50 -24.48 9.42
C ASP A 178 -24.82 -24.99 10.71
N PRO A 179 -25.26 -26.15 11.25
CA PRO A 179 -24.61 -26.76 12.43
C PRO A 179 -23.15 -27.16 12.22
N THR A 180 -22.70 -27.28 10.98
CA THR A 180 -21.30 -27.58 10.59
C THR A 180 -20.49 -26.36 10.24
N ARG A 181 -21.04 -25.16 10.50
CA ARG A 181 -20.43 -23.84 10.27
C ARG A 181 -20.33 -23.43 8.80
N HIS A 182 -20.96 -24.13 7.85
CA HIS A 182 -21.01 -23.63 6.47
C HIS A 182 -21.82 -22.35 6.40
N LEU A 183 -21.29 -21.37 5.67
CA LEU A 183 -21.94 -20.09 5.45
C LEU A 183 -23.16 -20.29 4.53
N LEU A 184 -24.35 -19.89 5.01
CA LEU A 184 -25.63 -20.00 4.31
C LEU A 184 -26.16 -18.67 3.82
N GLY A 185 -25.86 -17.58 4.54
CA GLY A 185 -26.36 -16.26 4.23
C GLY A 185 -25.77 -15.20 5.15
N VAL A 186 -26.08 -13.95 4.85
CA VAL A 186 -25.76 -12.79 5.67
C VAL A 186 -27.01 -11.95 5.88
N LEU A 187 -27.04 -11.16 6.97
CA LEU A 187 -28.02 -10.10 7.16
C LEU A 187 -27.40 -8.98 7.99
N SER A 188 -27.83 -7.76 7.75
CA SER A 188 -27.41 -6.63 8.57
C SER A 188 -28.29 -6.50 9.83
N VAL A 189 -27.75 -5.89 10.88
CA VAL A 189 -28.57 -5.48 12.05
C VAL A 189 -29.74 -4.59 11.63
N ARG A 190 -29.58 -3.80 10.55
CA ARG A 190 -30.68 -3.00 9.97
C ARG A 190 -31.82 -3.88 9.50
N ASP A 191 -31.56 -4.97 8.80
CA ASP A 191 -32.59 -5.88 8.30
C ASP A 191 -33.31 -6.55 9.47
N LEU A 192 -32.54 -6.93 10.49
CA LEU A 192 -33.10 -7.48 11.73
C LEU A 192 -34.02 -6.49 12.46
N LEU A 193 -33.67 -5.19 12.50
CA LEU A 193 -34.48 -4.14 13.12
C LEU A 193 -35.78 -3.84 12.36
N LEU A 194 -35.83 -4.14 11.07
CA LEU A 194 -36.99 -3.89 10.20
C LEU A 194 -37.92 -5.09 10.06
N ALA A 195 -37.50 -6.30 10.50
CA ALA A 195 -38.27 -7.52 10.43
C ALA A 195 -39.21 -7.67 11.66
N GLU A 196 -40.21 -8.53 11.54
CA GLU A 196 -41.10 -8.87 12.65
C GLU A 196 -40.40 -9.83 13.63
N GLU A 197 -40.76 -9.77 14.93
CA GLU A 197 -40.08 -10.56 15.98
C GLU A 197 -40.19 -12.09 15.75
N ASP A 198 -41.29 -12.54 15.12
CA ASP A 198 -41.55 -13.95 14.84
C ASP A 198 -40.98 -14.44 13.50
N ASP A 199 -40.44 -13.55 12.66
CA ASP A 199 -39.85 -13.94 11.38
C ASP A 199 -38.64 -14.85 11.61
N LEU A 200 -38.44 -15.82 10.71
CA LEU A 200 -37.30 -16.72 10.73
C LEU A 200 -36.10 -16.06 10.04
N ILE A 201 -34.90 -16.27 10.57
CA ILE A 201 -33.67 -15.76 9.97
C ILE A 201 -33.51 -16.24 8.52
N GLU A 202 -33.92 -17.46 8.18
CA GLU A 202 -33.91 -18.01 6.81
C GLU A 202 -34.74 -17.20 5.82
N GLU A 203 -35.79 -16.50 6.28
CA GLU A 203 -36.71 -15.72 5.44
C GLU A 203 -36.19 -14.32 5.15
N ILE A 204 -35.33 -13.80 6.02
CA ILE A 204 -34.82 -12.42 5.93
C ILE A 204 -33.34 -12.32 5.54
N MET A 205 -32.58 -13.42 5.58
CA MET A 205 -31.17 -13.43 5.19
C MET A 205 -31.01 -13.30 3.69
N ASP A 206 -29.88 -12.70 3.25
CA ASP A 206 -29.43 -12.75 1.87
C ASP A 206 -28.58 -14.02 1.66
N PRO A 207 -28.97 -14.95 0.78
CA PRO A 207 -28.20 -16.14 0.49
C PRO A 207 -27.06 -15.91 -0.52
N ASP A 208 -27.06 -14.79 -1.24
CA ASP A 208 -26.05 -14.43 -2.24
C ASP A 208 -24.86 -13.74 -1.59
N VAL A 209 -24.08 -14.50 -0.82
CA VAL A 209 -22.97 -13.97 -0.02
C VAL A 209 -21.70 -13.89 -0.83
N VAL A 210 -21.07 -12.71 -0.84
CA VAL A 210 -19.68 -12.55 -1.25
C VAL A 210 -18.77 -12.93 -0.09
N TRP A 211 -17.81 -13.81 -0.33
CA TRP A 211 -16.88 -14.33 0.68
C TRP A 211 -15.50 -14.56 0.07
N ALA A 212 -14.46 -14.57 0.90
CA ALA A 212 -13.11 -14.94 0.52
C ALA A 212 -12.63 -16.17 1.29
N LYS A 213 -11.59 -16.83 0.78
CA LYS A 213 -10.93 -17.93 1.49
C LYS A 213 -9.80 -17.39 2.35
N THR A 214 -9.45 -18.13 3.39
CA THR A 214 -8.28 -17.84 4.21
C THR A 214 -6.95 -17.73 3.44
N THR A 215 -6.91 -18.30 2.22
CA THR A 215 -5.70 -18.31 1.36
C THR A 215 -5.74 -17.29 0.25
N ASP A 216 -6.82 -16.54 0.10
CA ASP A 216 -6.93 -15.47 -0.90
C ASP A 216 -6.08 -14.29 -0.44
N ASP A 217 -5.60 -13.50 -1.39
CA ASP A 217 -4.74 -12.34 -1.13
C ASP A 217 -5.47 -11.28 -0.30
N LYS A 218 -4.80 -10.68 0.68
CA LYS A 218 -5.39 -9.63 1.53
C LYS A 218 -5.77 -8.39 0.71
N GLU A 219 -4.99 -8.05 -0.33
CA GLU A 219 -5.29 -6.93 -1.23
C GLU A 219 -6.58 -7.16 -2.00
N ASP A 220 -6.80 -8.37 -2.57
CA ASP A 220 -8.03 -8.74 -3.27
C ASP A 220 -9.26 -8.61 -2.37
N VAL A 221 -9.12 -9.00 -1.09
CA VAL A 221 -10.19 -8.88 -0.08
C VAL A 221 -10.49 -7.43 0.24
N ALA A 222 -9.48 -6.60 0.46
CA ALA A 222 -9.63 -5.18 0.74
C ALA A 222 -10.26 -4.44 -0.45
N GLN A 223 -9.86 -4.77 -1.68
CA GLN A 223 -10.46 -4.24 -2.89
C GLN A 223 -11.93 -4.67 -3.04
N ALA A 224 -12.26 -5.92 -2.70
CA ALA A 224 -13.66 -6.40 -2.74
C ALA A 224 -14.54 -5.66 -1.72
N LEU A 225 -14.05 -5.43 -0.49
CA LEU A 225 -14.74 -4.62 0.51
C LEU A 225 -15.02 -3.21 -0.01
N SER A 226 -14.02 -2.56 -0.58
CA SER A 226 -14.13 -1.23 -1.19
C SER A 226 -15.08 -1.21 -2.39
N LYS A 227 -15.05 -2.24 -3.26
CA LYS A 227 -15.87 -2.31 -4.48
C LYS A 227 -17.35 -2.49 -4.21
N TYR A 228 -17.69 -3.24 -3.17
CA TYR A 228 -19.08 -3.55 -2.81
C TYR A 228 -19.62 -2.70 -1.67
N ASP A 229 -18.84 -1.75 -1.14
CA ASP A 229 -19.19 -0.92 0.01
C ASP A 229 -19.56 -1.76 1.24
N PHE A 230 -18.85 -2.86 1.48
CA PHE A 230 -19.11 -3.73 2.62
C PHE A 230 -18.46 -3.20 3.89
N LEU A 231 -19.12 -3.38 5.03
CA LEU A 231 -18.55 -3.08 6.36
C LEU A 231 -17.72 -4.22 6.92
N ALA A 232 -18.01 -5.44 6.49
CA ALA A 232 -17.23 -6.63 6.82
C ALA A 232 -17.50 -7.73 5.79
N MET A 233 -16.50 -8.58 5.52
CA MET A 233 -16.60 -9.71 4.60
C MET A 233 -16.27 -11.03 5.29
N PRO A 234 -17.09 -12.08 5.10
CA PRO A 234 -16.85 -13.38 5.71
C PRO A 234 -15.68 -14.11 5.04
N ILE A 235 -14.81 -14.68 5.88
CA ILE A 235 -13.69 -15.53 5.46
C ILE A 235 -14.02 -16.98 5.76
N VAL A 236 -13.81 -17.83 4.77
CA VAL A 236 -14.11 -19.26 4.86
C VAL A 236 -12.87 -20.12 4.64
N ASP A 237 -12.90 -21.33 5.21
CA ASP A 237 -11.88 -22.35 4.94
C ASP A 237 -12.10 -23.02 3.57
N LEU A 238 -11.23 -23.98 3.23
CA LEU A 238 -11.33 -24.75 1.98
C LEU A 238 -12.62 -25.59 1.87
N GLU A 239 -13.29 -25.84 2.98
CA GLU A 239 -14.57 -26.58 3.04
C GLU A 239 -15.79 -25.64 3.09
N LYS A 240 -15.59 -24.33 2.88
CA LYS A 240 -16.60 -23.25 2.97
C LYS A 240 -17.23 -23.09 4.36
N ARG A 241 -16.49 -23.37 5.42
CA ARG A 241 -16.92 -23.06 6.78
C ARG A 241 -16.45 -21.66 7.14
N LEU A 242 -17.34 -20.90 7.73
CA LEU A 242 -17.01 -19.57 8.25
C LEU A 242 -15.98 -19.69 9.38
N VAL A 243 -14.83 -19.05 9.21
CA VAL A 243 -13.72 -19.08 10.17
C VAL A 243 -13.40 -17.71 10.75
N GLY A 244 -13.65 -16.65 10.00
CA GLY A 244 -13.39 -15.26 10.41
C GLY A 244 -14.15 -14.25 9.56
N ILE A 245 -13.88 -13.00 9.82
CA ILE A 245 -14.33 -11.85 9.04
C ILE A 245 -13.14 -10.91 8.83
N VAL A 246 -13.17 -10.11 7.79
CA VAL A 246 -12.30 -8.94 7.63
C VAL A 246 -13.19 -7.71 7.65
N THR A 247 -12.86 -6.73 8.45
CA THR A 247 -13.63 -5.49 8.61
C THR A 247 -13.17 -4.42 7.62
N VAL A 248 -13.91 -3.33 7.51
CA VAL A 248 -13.60 -2.26 6.56
C VAL A 248 -12.41 -1.41 7.00
N ASP A 249 -12.18 -1.26 8.30
CA ASP A 249 -11.04 -0.58 8.90
C ASP A 249 -9.73 -1.33 8.58
N ASP A 250 -9.64 -2.64 8.88
CA ASP A 250 -8.50 -3.47 8.47
C ASP A 250 -8.25 -3.42 6.95
N ALA A 251 -9.34 -3.46 6.16
CA ALA A 251 -9.22 -3.33 4.71
C ALA A 251 -8.67 -1.96 4.27
N MET A 252 -8.96 -0.88 5.00
CA MET A 252 -8.40 0.45 4.72
C MET A 252 -6.90 0.48 5.00
N ASP A 253 -6.45 -0.14 6.10
CA ASP A 253 -5.04 -0.23 6.45
C ASP A 253 -4.27 -1.05 5.42
N VAL A 254 -4.80 -2.20 4.99
CA VAL A 254 -4.23 -2.99 3.89
C VAL A 254 -4.10 -2.15 2.60
N ILE A 255 -5.12 -1.37 2.22
CA ILE A 255 -5.05 -0.52 1.01
C ILE A 255 -3.97 0.55 1.15
N GLU A 256 -3.75 1.11 2.34
CA GLU A 256 -2.70 2.11 2.59
C GLU A 256 -1.31 1.47 2.54
N GLU A 257 -1.12 0.31 3.18
CA GLU A 257 0.11 -0.47 3.15
C GLU A 257 0.51 -0.87 1.73
N GLU A 258 -0.38 -1.52 0.98
CA GLU A 258 -0.13 -1.96 -0.39
C GLU A 258 0.14 -0.78 -1.34
N THR A 259 -0.60 0.33 -1.16
CA THR A 259 -0.34 1.55 -1.93
C THR A 259 1.07 2.10 -1.64
N THR A 260 1.50 2.10 -0.38
CA THR A 260 2.82 2.57 0.04
C THR A 260 3.91 1.64 -0.49
N GLU A 261 3.72 0.34 -0.39
CA GLU A 261 4.61 -0.67 -0.94
C GLU A 261 4.79 -0.51 -2.46
N ASP A 262 3.70 -0.34 -3.20
CA ASP A 262 3.70 -0.08 -4.64
C ASP A 262 4.52 1.17 -4.99
N PHE A 263 4.36 2.27 -4.25
CA PHE A 263 5.16 3.48 -4.47
C PHE A 263 6.65 3.24 -4.24
N GLU A 264 7.03 2.51 -3.22
CA GLU A 264 8.42 2.19 -2.91
C GLU A 264 9.04 1.25 -3.95
N LYS A 265 8.31 0.21 -4.36
CA LYS A 265 8.71 -0.70 -5.43
C LYS A 265 8.86 0.03 -6.77
N MET A 266 7.92 0.91 -7.13
CA MET A 266 8.01 1.75 -8.33
C MET A 266 9.21 2.70 -8.32
N ALA A 267 9.68 3.10 -7.13
CA ALA A 267 10.90 3.89 -6.97
C ALA A 267 12.18 3.04 -6.89
N ALA A 268 12.10 1.72 -7.07
CA ALA A 268 13.17 0.74 -6.87
C ALA A 268 13.80 0.84 -5.46
N MET A 269 12.94 0.79 -4.46
CA MET A 269 13.30 0.64 -3.05
C MET A 269 12.74 -0.68 -2.52
N LEU A 270 13.31 -1.20 -1.45
CA LEU A 270 12.68 -2.27 -0.69
C LEU A 270 11.64 -1.63 0.24
N PRO A 271 10.45 -2.24 0.39
CA PRO A 271 9.40 -1.73 1.25
C PRO A 271 9.84 -1.53 2.71
N SER A 272 9.17 -0.61 3.39
CA SER A 272 9.43 -0.28 4.80
C SER A 272 8.12 0.11 5.49
N ASP A 273 7.76 -0.65 6.51
CA ASP A 273 6.54 -0.47 7.29
C ASP A 273 6.63 0.71 8.30
N LYS A 274 7.79 1.39 8.35
CA LYS A 274 8.05 2.45 9.32
C LYS A 274 7.92 3.85 8.73
N PRO A 275 7.34 4.80 9.47
CA PRO A 275 7.32 6.21 9.09
C PRO A 275 8.71 6.74 8.75
N TYR A 276 8.80 7.58 7.72
CA TYR A 276 10.07 8.06 7.15
C TYR A 276 11.05 8.65 8.18
N LEU A 277 10.55 9.47 9.11
CA LEU A 277 11.41 10.12 10.12
C LEU A 277 11.90 9.17 11.21
N ARG A 278 11.21 8.04 11.41
CA ARG A 278 11.57 7.02 12.42
C ARG A 278 12.43 5.91 11.83
N THR A 279 12.45 5.75 10.50
CA THR A 279 13.33 4.80 9.83
C THR A 279 14.78 5.21 9.99
N GLY A 280 15.58 4.36 10.62
CA GLY A 280 16.99 4.62 10.87
C GLY A 280 17.81 4.74 9.57
N VAL A 281 18.86 5.57 9.58
CA VAL A 281 19.73 5.81 8.41
C VAL A 281 20.27 4.52 7.77
N PHE A 282 20.65 3.53 8.58
CA PHE A 282 21.15 2.24 8.08
C PHE A 282 20.06 1.38 7.45
N ALA A 283 18.83 1.42 7.96
CA ALA A 283 17.69 0.72 7.39
C ALA A 283 17.35 1.32 6.02
N THR A 284 17.20 2.65 5.93
CA THR A 284 16.98 3.38 4.68
C THR A 284 18.09 3.11 3.66
N TRP A 285 19.35 3.09 4.09
CA TRP A 285 20.48 2.77 3.22
C TRP A 285 20.37 1.34 2.69
N LYS A 286 20.03 0.36 3.53
CA LYS A 286 19.86 -1.04 3.16
C LYS A 286 18.71 -1.23 2.16
N ALA A 287 17.62 -0.49 2.32
CA ALA A 287 16.46 -0.55 1.44
C ALA A 287 16.77 -0.01 0.01
N ARG A 288 17.64 0.99 -0.10
CA ARG A 288 17.92 1.68 -1.39
C ARG A 288 19.15 1.12 -2.13
N LEU A 289 20.18 0.71 -1.40
CA LEU A 289 21.49 0.37 -2.00
C LEU A 289 21.44 -0.80 -3.01
N PRO A 290 20.75 -1.93 -2.76
CA PRO A 290 20.76 -3.06 -3.66
C PRO A 290 20.30 -2.69 -5.08
N TRP A 291 19.19 -1.97 -5.18
CA TRP A 291 18.65 -1.51 -6.46
C TRP A 291 19.57 -0.51 -7.15
N LEU A 292 20.15 0.45 -6.42
CA LEU A 292 21.11 1.40 -6.98
C LEU A 292 22.33 0.68 -7.56
N MET A 293 22.81 -0.39 -6.93
CA MET A 293 23.91 -1.20 -7.47
C MET A 293 23.52 -1.94 -8.75
N VAL A 294 22.32 -2.51 -8.81
CA VAL A 294 21.81 -3.18 -10.02
C VAL A 294 21.70 -2.17 -11.16
N LEU A 295 21.14 -0.99 -10.91
CA LEU A 295 21.00 0.07 -11.91
C LEU A 295 22.36 0.62 -12.37
N MET A 296 23.34 0.75 -11.47
CA MET A 296 24.70 1.15 -11.81
C MET A 296 25.38 0.11 -12.73
N LEU A 297 25.20 -1.18 -12.47
CA LEU A 297 25.73 -2.24 -13.32
C LEU A 297 25.04 -2.24 -14.69
N SER A 298 23.73 -2.03 -14.74
CA SER A 298 22.99 -1.99 -16.00
C SER A 298 23.38 -0.80 -16.88
N ALA A 299 23.79 0.34 -16.31
CA ALA A 299 24.33 1.49 -17.05
C ALA A 299 25.59 1.16 -17.86
N THR A 300 26.28 0.07 -17.54
CA THR A 300 27.43 -0.42 -18.32
C THR A 300 27.03 -0.74 -19.77
N PHE A 301 25.82 -1.25 -20.01
CA PHE A 301 25.33 -1.52 -21.36
C PHE A 301 25.23 -0.24 -22.19
N THR A 302 24.73 0.85 -21.61
CA THR A 302 24.70 2.18 -22.25
C THR A 302 26.12 2.63 -22.62
N GLY A 303 27.09 2.45 -21.73
CA GLY A 303 28.50 2.76 -21.98
C GLY A 303 29.10 1.93 -23.12
N MET A 304 28.76 0.65 -23.22
CA MET A 304 29.22 -0.23 -24.33
C MET A 304 28.66 0.24 -25.68
N ILE A 305 27.41 0.66 -25.74
CA ILE A 305 26.80 1.20 -26.96
C ILE A 305 27.51 2.50 -27.37
N LEU A 306 27.74 3.42 -26.44
CA LEU A 306 28.48 4.65 -26.73
C LEU A 306 29.88 4.39 -27.27
N ASN A 307 30.63 3.46 -26.69
CA ASN A 307 31.95 3.07 -27.17
C ASN A 307 31.87 2.47 -28.60
N HIS A 308 30.86 1.66 -28.90
CA HIS A 308 30.68 1.10 -30.22
C HIS A 308 30.48 2.18 -31.30
N TYR A 309 29.81 3.28 -30.98
CA TYR A 309 29.55 4.39 -31.89
C TYR A 309 30.49 5.59 -31.70
N GLU A 310 31.67 5.42 -31.07
CA GLU A 310 32.66 6.47 -30.83
C GLU A 310 33.08 7.19 -32.12
N ASN A 311 33.29 6.45 -33.22
CA ASN A 311 33.66 7.02 -34.51
C ASN A 311 32.56 7.92 -35.09
N ALA A 312 31.33 7.54 -34.95
CA ALA A 312 30.17 8.36 -35.39
C ALA A 312 30.05 9.66 -34.55
N LEU A 313 30.28 9.56 -33.25
CA LEU A 313 30.30 10.74 -32.35
C LEU A 313 31.49 11.68 -32.68
N ALA A 314 32.66 11.13 -32.99
CA ALA A 314 33.82 11.93 -33.40
C ALA A 314 33.59 12.64 -34.75
N ALA A 315 32.89 12.00 -35.68
CA ALA A 315 32.56 12.57 -36.98
C ALA A 315 31.53 13.75 -36.87
N CYS A 316 30.62 13.68 -35.90
CA CYS A 316 29.58 14.69 -35.70
C CYS A 316 29.35 15.00 -34.21
N LEU A 317 30.25 15.78 -33.61
CA LEU A 317 30.25 16.11 -32.17
C LEU A 317 28.94 16.71 -31.66
N VAL A 318 28.17 17.41 -32.50
CA VAL A 318 26.89 18.01 -32.12
C VAL A 318 25.85 16.94 -31.70
N LEU A 319 25.98 15.71 -32.19
CA LEU A 319 25.09 14.60 -31.82
C LEU A 319 25.16 14.28 -30.32
N ASN A 320 26.35 14.42 -29.72
CA ASN A 320 26.58 14.13 -28.31
C ASN A 320 25.71 15.03 -27.39
N ALA A 321 25.47 16.28 -27.80
CA ALA A 321 24.67 17.23 -27.02
C ALA A 321 23.20 16.82 -26.86
N TYR A 322 22.67 15.97 -27.73
CA TYR A 322 21.26 15.56 -27.71
C TYR A 322 21.01 14.22 -27.00
N ILE A 323 22.06 13.45 -26.69
CA ILE A 323 21.95 12.15 -26.00
C ILE A 323 21.18 12.26 -24.69
N PRO A 324 21.52 13.19 -23.76
CA PRO A 324 20.78 13.28 -22.48
C PRO A 324 19.28 13.61 -22.65
N MET A 325 18.96 14.44 -23.66
CA MET A 325 17.58 14.80 -23.96
C MET A 325 16.80 13.59 -24.50
N LEU A 326 17.38 12.81 -25.40
CA LEU A 326 16.75 11.63 -26.01
C LEU A 326 16.49 10.55 -24.95
N SER A 327 17.50 10.22 -24.15
CA SER A 327 17.41 9.28 -23.03
C SER A 327 16.36 9.73 -22.01
N GLY A 328 16.45 10.97 -21.51
CA GLY A 328 15.51 11.47 -20.53
C GLY A 328 14.07 11.53 -21.05
N THR A 329 13.86 11.95 -22.30
CA THR A 329 12.51 11.97 -22.91
C THR A 329 11.96 10.57 -23.07
N GLY A 330 12.78 9.63 -23.49
CA GLY A 330 12.41 8.22 -23.63
C GLY A 330 12.06 7.59 -22.29
N GLY A 331 12.96 7.66 -21.32
CA GLY A 331 12.74 7.15 -19.97
C GLY A 331 11.45 7.68 -19.34
N ASN A 332 11.27 9.01 -19.33
CA ASN A 332 10.05 9.63 -18.80
C ASN A 332 8.77 9.17 -19.55
N SER A 333 8.85 8.99 -20.87
CA SER A 333 7.69 8.53 -21.64
C SER A 333 7.32 7.08 -21.32
N GLY A 334 8.31 6.23 -21.11
CA GLY A 334 8.12 4.83 -20.72
C GLY A 334 7.54 4.71 -19.31
N THR A 335 8.12 5.47 -18.36
CA THR A 335 7.63 5.53 -16.97
C THR A 335 6.18 5.98 -16.89
N GLN A 336 5.78 7.03 -17.64
CA GLN A 336 4.37 7.46 -17.66
C GLN A 336 3.41 6.36 -18.12
N ALA A 337 3.80 5.56 -19.12
CA ALA A 337 2.96 4.46 -19.58
C ALA A 337 2.93 3.31 -18.56
N SER A 338 4.07 3.00 -17.92
CA SER A 338 4.16 1.94 -16.92
C SER A 338 3.33 2.25 -15.69
N VAL A 339 3.51 3.42 -15.08
CA VAL A 339 2.76 3.82 -13.88
C VAL A 339 1.25 3.81 -14.14
N ALA A 340 0.81 4.25 -15.34
CA ALA A 340 -0.60 4.20 -15.70
C ALA A 340 -1.14 2.78 -15.82
N VAL A 341 -0.33 1.83 -16.33
CA VAL A 341 -0.72 0.42 -16.47
C VAL A 341 -0.65 -0.30 -15.13
N ILE A 342 0.40 -0.07 -14.32
CA ILE A 342 0.51 -0.62 -12.96
C ILE A 342 -0.73 -0.22 -12.16
N ARG A 343 -1.08 1.07 -12.16
CA ARG A 343 -2.29 1.53 -11.44
C ARG A 343 -3.58 0.89 -11.97
N ALA A 344 -3.68 0.67 -13.28
CA ALA A 344 -4.85 0.01 -13.86
C ALA A 344 -4.91 -1.49 -13.50
N LEU A 345 -3.74 -2.15 -13.31
CA LEU A 345 -3.63 -3.52 -12.80
C LEU A 345 -4.04 -3.59 -11.32
N SER A 346 -3.47 -2.73 -10.48
CA SER A 346 -3.83 -2.65 -9.04
C SER A 346 -5.31 -2.33 -8.79
N LEU A 347 -6.04 -1.79 -9.76
CA LEU A 347 -7.48 -1.50 -9.65
C LEU A 347 -8.37 -2.52 -10.39
N ASP A 348 -7.83 -3.64 -10.85
CA ASP A 348 -8.55 -4.62 -11.67
C ASP A 348 -9.24 -4.04 -12.93
N GLU A 349 -8.77 -2.86 -13.42
CA GLU A 349 -9.32 -2.24 -14.65
C GLU A 349 -8.85 -2.95 -15.92
N VAL A 350 -7.68 -3.57 -15.87
CA VAL A 350 -7.00 -4.28 -16.98
C VAL A 350 -6.33 -5.53 -16.44
N ASP A 351 -6.32 -6.58 -17.28
CA ASP A 351 -5.55 -7.80 -17.05
C ASP A 351 -4.67 -8.14 -18.27
N PHE A 352 -3.89 -9.23 -18.20
CA PHE A 352 -3.05 -9.65 -19.31
C PHE A 352 -3.84 -9.92 -20.61
N SER A 353 -5.13 -10.25 -20.56
CA SER A 353 -5.95 -10.49 -21.75
C SER A 353 -6.16 -9.20 -22.57
N ASP A 354 -6.06 -8.04 -21.93
CA ASP A 354 -6.22 -6.73 -22.54
C ASP A 354 -4.92 -6.16 -23.16
N VAL A 355 -3.81 -6.91 -23.13
CA VAL A 355 -2.49 -6.44 -23.61
C VAL A 355 -2.55 -5.75 -24.99
N PHE A 356 -3.31 -6.30 -25.95
CA PHE A 356 -3.44 -5.70 -27.28
C PHE A 356 -4.26 -4.40 -27.28
N ARG A 357 -5.24 -4.27 -26.40
CA ARG A 357 -6.02 -3.03 -26.23
C ARG A 357 -5.16 -1.94 -25.62
N VAL A 358 -4.40 -2.27 -24.58
CA VAL A 358 -3.47 -1.36 -23.90
C VAL A 358 -2.39 -0.90 -24.87
N LEU A 359 -1.71 -1.84 -25.54
CA LEU A 359 -0.70 -1.53 -26.56
C LEU A 359 -1.25 -0.63 -27.67
N TRP A 360 -2.46 -0.91 -28.17
CA TRP A 360 -3.08 -0.08 -29.22
C TRP A 360 -3.45 1.32 -28.72
N LYS A 361 -3.88 1.45 -27.47
CA LYS A 361 -4.13 2.74 -26.82
C LYS A 361 -2.84 3.53 -26.70
N GLU A 362 -1.80 2.92 -26.11
CA GLU A 362 -0.51 3.57 -25.86
C GLU A 362 0.24 3.89 -27.17
N LEU A 363 0.12 3.07 -28.22
CA LEU A 363 0.66 3.37 -29.55
C LEU A 363 0.08 4.67 -30.12
N ARG A 364 -1.23 4.88 -30.01
CA ARG A 364 -1.87 6.12 -30.47
C ARG A 364 -1.45 7.33 -29.66
N VAL A 365 -1.38 7.18 -28.35
CA VAL A 365 -0.90 8.23 -27.44
C VAL A 365 0.56 8.56 -27.72
N SER A 366 1.40 7.55 -27.93
CA SER A 366 2.83 7.74 -28.21
C SER A 366 3.08 8.45 -29.55
N LEU A 367 2.29 8.17 -30.59
CA LEU A 367 2.39 8.88 -31.87
C LEU A 367 2.01 10.36 -31.72
N LEU A 368 0.96 10.67 -30.99
CA LEU A 368 0.56 12.06 -30.73
C LEU A 368 1.64 12.79 -29.92
N CYS A 369 2.09 12.21 -28.81
CA CYS A 369 3.16 12.79 -27.99
C CYS A 369 4.46 12.93 -28.79
N GLY A 370 4.85 11.89 -29.53
CA GLY A 370 6.08 11.88 -30.32
C GLY A 370 6.10 12.96 -31.40
N VAL A 371 5.00 13.14 -32.15
CA VAL A 371 4.88 14.21 -33.15
C VAL A 371 4.94 15.61 -32.51
N CYS A 372 4.23 15.82 -31.40
CA CYS A 372 4.27 17.09 -30.68
C CYS A 372 5.67 17.40 -30.14
N LEU A 373 6.32 16.41 -29.51
CA LEU A 373 7.67 16.57 -28.96
C LEU A 373 8.73 16.78 -30.06
N ALA A 374 8.64 16.03 -31.16
CA ALA A 374 9.52 16.21 -32.31
C ALA A 374 9.35 17.61 -32.92
N GLY A 375 8.12 18.09 -33.09
CA GLY A 375 7.82 19.43 -33.58
C GLY A 375 8.36 20.54 -32.66
N ALA A 376 8.09 20.43 -31.37
CA ALA A 376 8.59 21.36 -30.35
C ALA A 376 10.14 21.38 -30.32
N ASN A 377 10.76 20.20 -30.37
CA ASN A 377 12.21 20.11 -30.39
C ASN A 377 12.81 20.67 -31.70
N PHE A 378 12.17 20.45 -32.83
CA PHE A 378 12.61 21.04 -34.10
C PHE A 378 12.66 22.57 -34.02
N VAL A 379 11.60 23.19 -33.50
CA VAL A 379 11.54 24.64 -33.26
C VAL A 379 12.61 25.07 -32.28
N LYS A 380 12.79 24.36 -31.17
CA LYS A 380 13.84 24.61 -30.17
C LYS A 380 15.24 24.54 -30.79
N MET A 381 15.54 23.54 -31.58
CA MET A 381 16.85 23.41 -32.24
C MET A 381 17.15 24.53 -33.21
N LEU A 382 16.13 24.98 -33.97
CA LEU A 382 16.32 26.11 -34.90
C LEU A 382 16.45 27.47 -34.18
N LEU A 383 15.57 27.75 -33.21
CA LEU A 383 15.53 29.04 -32.55
C LEU A 383 16.60 29.19 -31.47
N VAL A 384 16.74 28.18 -30.60
CA VAL A 384 17.67 28.24 -29.48
C VAL A 384 19.05 27.79 -29.90
N ASP A 385 19.21 26.56 -30.41
CA ASP A 385 20.54 26.00 -30.61
C ASP A 385 21.24 26.64 -31.80
N ARG A 386 20.55 26.86 -32.92
CA ARG A 386 21.18 27.46 -34.12
C ARG A 386 21.19 28.99 -34.12
N LEU A 387 20.07 29.64 -33.78
CA LEU A 387 19.96 31.12 -33.89
C LEU A 387 20.48 31.80 -32.63
N LEU A 388 20.03 31.41 -31.43
CA LEU A 388 20.37 32.09 -30.18
C LEU A 388 21.80 31.73 -29.71
N LEU A 389 22.15 30.43 -29.74
CA LEU A 389 23.48 29.95 -29.35
C LEU A 389 24.51 29.95 -30.49
N GLY A 390 24.10 30.29 -31.72
CA GLY A 390 24.98 30.41 -32.88
C GLY A 390 25.66 29.13 -33.33
N ASN A 391 25.09 27.94 -32.97
CA ASN A 391 25.72 26.66 -33.30
C ASN A 391 25.49 26.27 -34.76
N ALA A 392 26.43 26.60 -35.63
CA ALA A 392 26.35 26.31 -37.07
C ALA A 392 26.36 24.80 -37.39
N ALA A 393 26.81 23.93 -36.48
CA ALA A 393 26.81 22.48 -36.64
C ALA A 393 25.40 21.88 -36.57
N VAL A 394 24.40 22.60 -36.06
CA VAL A 394 22.99 22.22 -36.07
C VAL A 394 22.41 22.45 -37.47
N THR A 395 22.65 21.49 -38.34
CA THR A 395 22.11 21.47 -39.73
C THR A 395 20.66 20.97 -39.75
N PRO A 396 19.87 21.29 -40.80
CA PRO A 396 18.54 20.74 -40.96
C PRO A 396 18.50 19.21 -40.94
N LEU A 397 19.56 18.55 -41.41
CA LEU A 397 19.66 17.10 -41.43
C LEU A 397 19.87 16.55 -40.00
N VAL A 398 20.69 17.20 -39.18
CA VAL A 398 20.84 16.89 -37.76
C VAL A 398 19.51 17.07 -37.02
N CYS A 399 18.77 18.16 -37.30
CA CYS A 399 17.44 18.36 -36.73
C CYS A 399 16.48 17.22 -37.11
N LEU A 400 16.52 16.76 -38.35
CA LEU A 400 15.68 15.65 -38.81
C LEU A 400 16.02 14.35 -38.08
N VAL A 401 17.30 14.01 -37.94
CA VAL A 401 17.79 12.82 -37.21
C VAL A 401 17.27 12.85 -35.78
N VAL A 402 17.48 13.95 -35.06
CA VAL A 402 17.07 14.06 -33.66
C VAL A 402 15.54 13.98 -33.50
N CYS A 403 14.78 14.67 -34.37
CA CYS A 403 13.31 14.65 -34.32
C CYS A 403 12.70 13.30 -34.67
N LEU A 404 13.25 12.59 -35.66
CA LEU A 404 12.83 11.22 -35.97
C LEU A 404 13.17 10.29 -34.79
N THR A 405 14.35 10.43 -34.20
CA THR A 405 14.73 9.65 -33.01
C THR A 405 13.75 9.87 -31.88
N ILE A 406 13.38 11.11 -31.53
CA ILE A 406 12.39 11.38 -30.47
C ILE A 406 11.09 10.65 -30.74
N LEU A 407 10.57 10.75 -31.98
CA LEU A 407 9.31 10.09 -32.34
C LEU A 407 9.37 8.58 -32.10
N PHE A 408 10.43 7.92 -32.61
CA PHE A 408 10.57 6.46 -32.49
C PHE A 408 10.89 6.02 -31.05
N VAL A 409 11.71 6.78 -30.33
CA VAL A 409 12.04 6.51 -28.93
C VAL A 409 10.79 6.61 -28.04
N VAL A 410 9.96 7.63 -28.23
CA VAL A 410 8.70 7.78 -27.45
C VAL A 410 7.75 6.63 -27.73
N VAL A 411 7.61 6.22 -29.01
CA VAL A 411 6.76 5.07 -29.38
C VAL A 411 7.29 3.79 -28.73
N PHE A 412 8.58 3.52 -28.87
CA PHE A 412 9.20 2.32 -28.30
C PHE A 412 9.10 2.31 -26.78
N ALA A 413 9.45 3.42 -26.12
CA ALA A 413 9.44 3.56 -24.67
C ALA A 413 8.06 3.30 -24.06
N LYS A 414 6.98 3.87 -24.65
CA LYS A 414 5.63 3.63 -24.20
C LYS A 414 5.15 2.20 -24.43
N CYS A 415 5.52 1.59 -25.56
CA CYS A 415 5.22 0.16 -25.81
C CYS A 415 5.92 -0.75 -24.80
N VAL A 416 7.19 -0.50 -24.47
CA VAL A 416 7.92 -1.26 -23.45
C VAL A 416 7.32 -0.99 -22.07
N GLY A 417 7.06 0.29 -21.74
CA GLY A 417 6.53 0.70 -20.45
C GLY A 417 5.18 0.06 -20.12
N CYS A 418 4.28 -0.07 -21.08
CA CYS A 418 2.99 -0.72 -20.85
C CYS A 418 3.05 -2.26 -20.94
N SER A 419 4.02 -2.82 -21.65
CA SER A 419 4.12 -4.29 -21.82
C SER A 419 4.77 -4.98 -20.63
N LEU A 420 5.77 -4.35 -19.99
CA LEU A 420 6.53 -4.98 -18.92
C LEU A 420 5.69 -5.30 -17.68
N PRO A 421 4.85 -4.37 -17.14
CA PRO A 421 3.97 -4.70 -16.02
C PRO A 421 2.98 -5.83 -16.33
N LEU A 422 2.34 -5.82 -17.50
CA LEU A 422 1.42 -6.88 -17.93
C LEU A 422 2.11 -8.25 -18.08
N LEU A 423 3.39 -8.24 -18.48
CA LEU A 423 4.19 -9.49 -18.55
C LEU A 423 4.61 -9.96 -17.16
N ALA A 424 4.91 -9.05 -16.24
CA ALA A 424 5.24 -9.37 -14.86
C ALA A 424 4.06 -10.06 -14.17
N GLU A 425 2.87 -9.48 -14.23
CA GLU A 425 1.62 -10.07 -13.73
C GLU A 425 1.41 -11.49 -14.27
N LYS A 426 1.56 -11.68 -15.58
CA LYS A 426 1.39 -13.01 -16.20
C LYS A 426 2.31 -14.08 -15.66
N VAL A 427 3.53 -13.73 -15.29
CA VAL A 427 4.52 -14.69 -14.74
C VAL A 427 4.49 -14.75 -13.22
N GLY A 428 3.53 -14.06 -12.57
CA GLY A 428 3.38 -14.03 -11.12
C GLY A 428 4.44 -13.19 -10.42
N LEU A 429 4.98 -12.18 -11.11
CA LEU A 429 5.86 -11.17 -10.51
C LEU A 429 5.06 -9.89 -10.30
N ASP A 430 5.37 -9.19 -9.23
CA ASP A 430 4.76 -7.90 -8.94
C ASP A 430 5.01 -6.88 -10.08
N PRO A 431 3.94 -6.31 -10.68
CA PRO A 431 4.06 -5.32 -11.74
C PRO A 431 4.80 -4.04 -11.32
N ALA A 432 4.71 -3.62 -10.05
CA ALA A 432 5.32 -2.40 -9.52
C ALA A 432 6.86 -2.44 -9.61
N VAL A 433 7.47 -3.61 -9.47
CA VAL A 433 8.92 -3.81 -9.63
C VAL A 433 9.40 -3.48 -11.04
N MET A 434 8.54 -3.64 -12.07
CA MET A 434 8.85 -3.33 -13.47
C MET A 434 8.72 -1.86 -13.83
N ALA A 435 8.68 -0.97 -12.85
CA ALA A 435 8.46 0.46 -13.03
C ALA A 435 9.73 1.24 -13.47
N SER A 436 9.76 2.49 -13.11
CA SER A 436 10.60 3.56 -13.64
C SER A 436 12.08 3.23 -13.89
N PRO A 437 12.86 2.71 -12.93
CA PRO A 437 14.31 2.57 -13.14
C PRO A 437 14.67 1.46 -14.12
N PHE A 438 13.87 0.38 -14.13
CA PHE A 438 14.10 -0.75 -15.05
C PHE A 438 13.80 -0.36 -16.48
N ILE A 439 12.67 0.34 -16.68
CA ILE A 439 12.27 0.87 -18.00
C ILE A 439 13.27 1.88 -18.50
N SER A 440 13.69 2.82 -17.66
CA SER A 440 14.68 3.84 -18.04
C SER A 440 15.97 3.20 -18.58
N THR A 441 16.47 2.16 -17.93
CA THR A 441 17.68 1.46 -18.38
C THR A 441 17.52 0.81 -19.77
N ILE A 442 16.38 0.14 -20.01
CA ILE A 442 16.08 -0.48 -21.30
C ILE A 442 15.93 0.60 -22.39
N VAL A 443 15.22 1.65 -22.06
CA VAL A 443 14.94 2.76 -22.98
C VAL A 443 16.22 3.54 -23.29
N ASP A 444 17.10 3.77 -22.32
CA ASP A 444 18.39 4.45 -22.53
C ASP A 444 19.24 3.72 -23.55
N ALA A 445 19.43 2.42 -23.37
CA ALA A 445 20.19 1.60 -24.31
C ALA A 445 19.56 1.61 -25.71
N THR A 446 18.25 1.41 -25.78
CA THR A 446 17.52 1.35 -27.05
C THR A 446 17.43 2.69 -27.76
N SER A 447 17.26 3.78 -27.00
CA SER A 447 17.24 5.15 -27.58
C SER A 447 18.54 5.49 -28.30
N LEU A 448 19.69 5.07 -27.75
CA LEU A 448 20.98 5.25 -28.38
C LEU A 448 21.10 4.41 -29.65
N LEU A 449 20.66 3.16 -29.63
CA LEU A 449 20.66 2.31 -30.84
C LEU A 449 19.80 2.92 -31.95
N ILE A 450 18.59 3.39 -31.64
CA ILE A 450 17.71 4.06 -32.59
C ILE A 450 18.40 5.34 -33.12
N TYR A 451 18.97 6.13 -32.22
CA TYR A 451 19.62 7.39 -32.55
C TYR A 451 20.79 7.20 -33.53
N PHE A 452 21.72 6.33 -33.21
CA PHE A 452 22.88 6.07 -34.06
C PHE A 452 22.49 5.37 -35.35
N SER A 453 21.43 4.54 -35.36
CA SER A 453 20.91 3.98 -36.60
C SER A 453 20.40 5.07 -37.57
N PHE A 454 19.65 6.04 -37.06
CA PHE A 454 19.23 7.19 -37.90
C PHE A 454 20.41 8.08 -38.28
N ALA A 455 21.36 8.31 -37.37
CA ALA A 455 22.55 9.09 -37.67
C ALA A 455 23.37 8.45 -38.78
N SER A 456 23.67 7.16 -38.69
CA SER A 456 24.40 6.41 -39.72
C SER A 456 23.67 6.39 -41.06
N ALA A 457 22.34 6.16 -41.04
CA ALA A 457 21.57 6.07 -42.27
C ALA A 457 21.41 7.43 -43.00
N LEU A 458 21.26 8.54 -42.27
CA LEU A 458 20.97 9.85 -42.85
C LEU A 458 22.21 10.75 -42.98
N LEU A 459 23.18 10.65 -42.10
CA LEU A 459 24.42 11.45 -42.12
C LEU A 459 25.59 10.71 -42.79
N GLY A 460 25.49 9.40 -42.97
CA GLY A 460 26.55 8.58 -43.60
C GLY A 460 27.78 8.41 -42.72
N ILE A 461 27.62 8.39 -41.40
CA ILE A 461 28.68 8.30 -40.39
C ILE A 461 28.65 6.99 -39.61
#